data_d80e7f46ba52152b9634dac221d37e97
#
_entry.id   d80e7f46ba52152b9634dac221d37e97
#
_cell.length_a   1.000
_cell.length_b   1.000
_cell.length_c   1.000
_cell.angle_alpha   90.00
_cell.angle_beta   90.00
_cell.angle_gamma   90.00
#
_symmetry.space_group_name_H-M   'P 1'
#
loop_
_entity.id
_entity.type
_entity.pdbx_description
1 polymer ?
#
loop_
_entity_poly.entity_id
_entity_poly.type
_entity_poly.pdbx_seq_one_letter_code
_entity_poly.pdbx_strand_id
1 'polypeptide(L)'
;EDKLEAIRKTVEDKLISIQKDNTEKLEQMRVTVDEKLHSTLEKRLGESFKIVNDRLESVYKGLGEMQNLAQGVGDLKKVFTNVKSRGFWGEIQLSNILDQFLTNEQYACNVKTKPNSNDLVEFAIKLPGKNDNEFVWLPVDSKFPIEDYSRLVDAEEMADNTLVLEYKKKLENSVKSFAKDIHDKYIDPPHTTDFAIMFLPTESLYCEAVSYTHLRAHETLR
;
A
#
# COMPACT_ATOMS: atom_id res chain seq x y z
N GLU A 1 -72.37 -24.58 -33.57
CA GLU A 1 -71.93 -24.59 -32.15
C GLU A 1 -70.82 -25.58 -31.96
N ASP A 2 -70.86 -26.79 -32.44
CA ASP A 2 -69.89 -27.87 -32.27
C ASP A 2 -68.46 -27.52 -32.72
N LYS A 3 -68.29 -26.74 -33.82
CA LYS A 3 -66.96 -26.33 -34.34
C LYS A 3 -66.28 -25.29 -33.44
N LEU A 4 -67.02 -24.39 -32.82
CA LEU A 4 -66.53 -23.38 -31.91
C LEU A 4 -66.04 -24.02 -30.60
N GLU A 5 -66.75 -25.01 -30.11
CA GLU A 5 -66.43 -25.76 -28.91
C GLU A 5 -65.18 -26.63 -29.09
N ALA A 6 -64.99 -27.24 -30.23
CA ALA A 6 -63.82 -28.00 -30.62
C ALA A 6 -62.55 -27.10 -30.70
N ILE A 7 -62.69 -25.91 -31.28
CA ILE A 7 -61.60 -24.91 -31.36
C ILE A 7 -61.24 -24.43 -29.96
N ARG A 8 -62.23 -24.12 -29.10
CA ARG A 8 -61.97 -23.69 -27.69
C ARG A 8 -61.19 -24.74 -26.91
N LYS A 9 -61.63 -26.00 -27.02
CA LYS A 9 -60.92 -27.10 -26.35
C LYS A 9 -59.50 -27.29 -26.85
N THR A 10 -59.29 -27.17 -28.17
CA THR A 10 -57.95 -27.28 -28.76
C THR A 10 -57.03 -26.14 -28.31
N VAL A 11 -57.57 -24.92 -28.13
CA VAL A 11 -56.81 -23.77 -27.62
C VAL A 11 -56.51 -23.93 -26.15
N GLU A 12 -57.47 -24.39 -25.32
CA GLU A 12 -57.23 -24.69 -23.90
C GLU A 12 -56.15 -25.78 -23.71
N ASP A 13 -56.23 -26.88 -24.44
CA ASP A 13 -55.25 -27.96 -24.39
C ASP A 13 -53.85 -27.47 -24.80
N LYS A 14 -53.75 -26.60 -25.83
CA LYS A 14 -52.48 -26.00 -26.24
C LYS A 14 -51.94 -25.01 -25.18
N LEU A 15 -52.78 -24.20 -24.57
CA LEU A 15 -52.38 -23.28 -23.50
C LEU A 15 -51.86 -24.04 -22.30
N ILE A 16 -52.49 -25.12 -21.87
CA ILE A 16 -52.03 -25.99 -20.78
C ILE A 16 -50.69 -26.61 -21.12
N SER A 17 -50.52 -27.12 -22.36
CA SER A 17 -49.21 -27.66 -22.81
C SER A 17 -48.12 -26.62 -22.79
N ILE A 18 -48.35 -25.40 -23.31
CA ILE A 18 -47.41 -24.31 -23.32
C ILE A 18 -47.05 -23.88 -21.87
N GLN A 19 -48.02 -23.82 -20.97
CA GLN A 19 -47.79 -23.49 -19.57
C GLN A 19 -46.92 -24.54 -18.91
N LYS A 20 -47.15 -25.82 -19.14
CA LYS A 20 -46.37 -26.93 -18.62
C LYS A 20 -44.90 -26.87 -19.13
N ASP A 21 -44.72 -26.74 -20.45
CA ASP A 21 -43.43 -26.66 -21.11
C ASP A 21 -42.63 -25.44 -20.61
N ASN A 22 -43.31 -24.31 -20.41
CA ASN A 22 -42.64 -23.10 -19.85
C ASN A 22 -42.22 -23.31 -18.40
N THR A 23 -43.04 -23.95 -17.55
CA THR A 23 -42.73 -24.24 -16.17
C THR A 23 -41.50 -25.18 -16.07
N GLU A 24 -41.49 -26.24 -16.89
CA GLU A 24 -40.37 -27.18 -16.96
C GLU A 24 -39.07 -26.50 -17.42
N LYS A 25 -39.14 -25.65 -18.44
CA LYS A 25 -38.00 -24.88 -18.95
C LYS A 25 -37.44 -23.89 -17.91
N LEU A 26 -38.36 -23.19 -17.20
CA LEU A 26 -37.95 -22.26 -16.14
C LEU A 26 -37.26 -22.99 -14.99
N GLU A 27 -37.75 -24.15 -14.60
CA GLU A 27 -37.11 -24.95 -13.52
C GLU A 27 -35.75 -25.48 -13.98
N GLN A 28 -35.62 -25.97 -15.22
CA GLN A 28 -34.31 -26.37 -15.78
C GLN A 28 -33.32 -25.20 -15.83
N MET A 29 -33.79 -24.01 -16.26
CA MET A 29 -32.94 -22.80 -16.25
C MET A 29 -32.52 -22.43 -14.84
N ARG A 30 -33.42 -22.51 -13.87
CA ARG A 30 -33.09 -22.21 -12.45
C ARG A 30 -32.01 -23.12 -11.94
N VAL A 31 -32.16 -24.44 -12.12
CA VAL A 31 -31.17 -25.44 -11.70
C VAL A 31 -29.81 -25.18 -12.39
N THR A 32 -29.82 -24.94 -13.69
CA THR A 32 -28.60 -24.70 -14.46
C THR A 32 -27.87 -23.42 -14.00
N VAL A 33 -28.65 -22.37 -13.68
CA VAL A 33 -28.09 -21.09 -13.16
C VAL A 33 -27.51 -21.29 -11.77
N ASP A 34 -28.23 -21.98 -10.88
CA ASP A 34 -27.75 -22.27 -9.51
C ASP A 34 -26.46 -23.12 -9.53
N GLU A 35 -26.40 -24.15 -10.35
CA GLU A 35 -25.20 -24.98 -10.51
C GLU A 35 -24.01 -24.19 -11.06
N LYS A 36 -24.23 -23.38 -12.10
CA LYS A 36 -23.15 -22.54 -12.67
C LYS A 36 -22.69 -21.46 -11.70
N LEU A 37 -23.62 -20.83 -10.98
CA LEU A 37 -23.25 -19.84 -9.96
C LEU A 37 -22.44 -20.46 -8.84
N HIS A 38 -22.88 -21.60 -8.28
CA HIS A 38 -22.15 -22.32 -7.23
C HIS A 38 -20.74 -22.72 -7.69
N SER A 39 -20.63 -23.39 -8.82
CA SER A 39 -19.35 -23.81 -9.39
C SER A 39 -18.41 -22.63 -9.66
N THR A 40 -18.93 -21.52 -10.21
CA THR A 40 -18.14 -20.31 -10.48
C THR A 40 -17.68 -19.64 -9.18
N LEU A 41 -18.56 -19.61 -8.18
CA LEU A 41 -18.27 -19.01 -6.86
C LEU A 41 -17.21 -19.82 -6.11
N GLU A 42 -17.37 -21.17 -6.07
CA GLU A 42 -16.39 -22.06 -5.46
C GLU A 42 -15.01 -21.95 -6.10
N LYS A 43 -14.97 -21.89 -7.46
CA LYS A 43 -13.73 -21.73 -8.18
C LYS A 43 -13.05 -20.39 -7.88
N ARG A 44 -13.79 -19.29 -7.94
CA ARG A 44 -13.24 -17.95 -7.64
C ARG A 44 -12.82 -17.80 -6.17
N LEU A 45 -13.59 -18.36 -5.24
CA LEU A 45 -13.23 -18.40 -3.82
C LEU A 45 -11.95 -19.22 -3.61
N GLY A 46 -11.86 -20.42 -4.22
CA GLY A 46 -10.67 -21.26 -4.14
C GLY A 46 -9.43 -20.57 -4.69
N GLU A 47 -9.52 -19.92 -5.86
CA GLU A 47 -8.44 -19.12 -6.45
C GLU A 47 -8.04 -17.93 -5.57
N SER A 48 -9.02 -17.22 -5.02
CA SER A 48 -8.76 -16.09 -4.12
C SER A 48 -8.12 -16.52 -2.80
N PHE A 49 -8.60 -17.62 -2.20
CA PHE A 49 -7.98 -18.20 -0.99
C PHE A 49 -6.57 -18.69 -1.23
N LYS A 50 -6.29 -19.27 -2.41
CA LYS A 50 -4.94 -19.68 -2.77
C LYS A 50 -4.01 -18.47 -2.86
N ILE A 51 -4.41 -17.40 -3.55
CA ILE A 51 -3.63 -16.16 -3.64
C ILE A 51 -3.37 -15.55 -2.26
N VAL A 52 -4.37 -15.52 -1.38
CA VAL A 52 -4.23 -15.03 0.00
C VAL A 52 -3.26 -15.91 0.79
N ASN A 53 -3.37 -17.23 0.66
CA ASN A 53 -2.49 -18.17 1.36
C ASN A 53 -1.03 -18.06 0.90
N ASP A 54 -0.81 -17.98 -0.42
CA ASP A 54 0.53 -17.81 -1.03
C ASP A 54 1.15 -16.45 -0.57
N ARG A 55 0.34 -15.39 -0.47
CA ARG A 55 0.79 -14.09 0.06
C ARG A 55 1.07 -14.14 1.55
N LEU A 56 0.23 -14.81 2.34
CA LEU A 56 0.47 -15.02 3.78
C LEU A 56 1.75 -15.83 4.01
N GLU A 57 1.98 -16.88 3.23
CA GLU A 57 3.22 -17.69 3.31
C GLU A 57 4.45 -16.83 2.99
N SER A 58 4.36 -15.96 1.97
CA SER A 58 5.43 -15.02 1.63
C SER A 58 5.68 -14.00 2.74
N VAL A 59 4.60 -13.51 3.38
CA VAL A 59 4.69 -12.61 4.54
C VAL A 59 5.28 -13.33 5.75
N TYR A 60 4.86 -14.56 6.05
CA TYR A 60 5.42 -15.37 7.14
C TYR A 60 6.90 -15.71 6.90
N LYS A 61 7.29 -15.99 5.66
CA LYS A 61 8.69 -16.22 5.30
C LYS A 61 9.52 -14.94 5.47
N GLY A 62 9.01 -13.80 5.02
CA GLY A 62 9.63 -12.49 5.24
C GLY A 62 9.72 -12.10 6.72
N LEU A 63 8.68 -12.38 7.52
CA LEU A 63 8.69 -12.20 8.97
C LEU A 63 9.67 -13.16 9.68
N GLY A 64 9.82 -14.40 9.21
CA GLY A 64 10.81 -15.36 9.71
C GLY A 64 12.24 -14.92 9.41
N GLU A 65 12.48 -14.37 8.23
CA GLU A 65 13.76 -13.75 7.86
C GLU A 65 14.03 -12.49 8.69
N MET A 66 12.99 -11.73 9.01
CA MET A 66 13.04 -10.54 9.87
C MET A 66 13.25 -10.89 11.36
N GLN A 67 12.72 -12.03 11.86
CA GLN A 67 13.01 -12.53 13.21
C GLN A 67 14.46 -13.06 13.34
N ASN A 68 14.99 -13.71 12.32
CA ASN A 68 16.40 -14.07 12.26
C ASN A 68 17.31 -12.85 12.16
N LEU A 69 16.83 -11.78 11.51
CA LEU A 69 17.48 -10.46 11.50
C LEU A 69 17.43 -9.80 12.87
N ALA A 70 16.32 -9.92 13.61
CA ALA A 70 16.17 -9.36 14.97
C ALA A 70 17.08 -10.04 16.00
N GLN A 71 17.36 -11.34 15.84
CA GLN A 71 18.39 -12.01 16.66
C GLN A 71 19.83 -11.63 16.25
N GLY A 72 20.04 -11.24 14.97
CA GLY A 72 21.27 -10.63 14.48
C GLY A 72 21.47 -9.16 14.91
N VAL A 73 20.44 -8.49 15.43
CA VAL A 73 20.46 -7.07 15.85
C VAL A 73 21.43 -6.81 17.02
N GLY A 74 21.70 -7.80 17.84
CA GLY A 74 22.76 -7.71 18.86
C GLY A 74 24.17 -7.51 18.26
N ASP A 75 24.46 -8.13 17.13
CA ASP A 75 25.72 -7.94 16.38
C ASP A 75 25.62 -6.79 15.36
N LEU A 76 24.44 -6.44 14.88
CA LEU A 76 24.17 -5.28 14.03
C LEU A 76 24.42 -3.95 14.75
N LYS A 77 24.27 -3.88 16.08
CA LYS A 77 24.64 -2.67 16.85
C LYS A 77 26.11 -2.26 16.57
N LYS A 78 26.99 -3.22 16.24
CA LYS A 78 28.38 -2.97 15.84
C LYS A 78 28.57 -2.58 14.38
N VAL A 79 27.71 -3.06 13.48
CA VAL A 79 27.77 -2.73 12.04
C VAL A 79 27.14 -1.36 11.77
N PHE A 80 26.11 -0.97 12.52
CA PHE A 80 25.43 0.33 12.41
C PHE A 80 26.18 1.51 13.05
N THR A 81 27.39 1.32 13.57
CA THR A 81 28.23 2.46 13.99
C THR A 81 28.73 3.31 12.80
N ASN A 82 28.59 2.85 11.57
CA ASN A 82 29.00 3.59 10.37
C ASN A 82 27.82 4.35 9.75
N VAL A 83 27.87 5.68 9.78
CA VAL A 83 26.81 6.60 9.27
C VAL A 83 26.40 6.31 7.80
N LYS A 84 27.34 5.83 6.97
CA LYS A 84 27.07 5.46 5.56
C LYS A 84 26.20 4.22 5.39
N SER A 85 26.29 3.24 6.29
CA SER A 85 25.50 1.99 6.18
C SER A 85 24.03 2.19 6.54
N ARG A 86 23.71 3.25 7.26
CA ARG A 86 22.36 3.52 7.81
C ARG A 86 21.40 4.08 6.76
N GLY A 87 21.86 5.05 5.96
CA GLY A 87 21.10 5.59 4.84
C GLY A 87 20.81 4.49 3.80
N PHE A 88 21.84 3.76 3.42
CA PHE A 88 21.79 2.68 2.45
C PHE A 88 20.75 1.57 2.79
N TRP A 89 20.55 1.25 4.08
CA TRP A 89 19.55 0.26 4.47
C TRP A 89 18.10 0.72 4.22
N GLY A 90 17.80 1.98 4.52
CA GLY A 90 16.48 2.57 4.23
C GLY A 90 16.20 2.64 2.72
N GLU A 91 17.22 2.98 1.93
CA GLU A 91 17.15 3.00 0.46
C GLU A 91 16.88 1.60 -0.11
N ILE A 92 17.56 0.55 0.39
CA ILE A 92 17.33 -0.85 -0.04
C ILE A 92 15.90 -1.29 0.30
N GLN A 93 15.42 -0.99 1.50
CA GLN A 93 14.04 -1.34 1.88
C GLN A 93 13.02 -0.66 0.97
N LEU A 94 13.19 0.64 0.74
CA LEU A 94 12.31 1.40 -0.14
C LEU A 94 12.36 0.85 -1.57
N SER A 95 13.56 0.55 -2.10
CA SER A 95 13.72 -0.08 -3.41
C SER A 95 12.94 -1.40 -3.50
N ASN A 96 13.12 -2.29 -2.52
CA ASN A 96 12.43 -3.58 -2.50
C ASN A 96 10.89 -3.41 -2.45
N ILE A 97 10.39 -2.42 -1.71
CA ILE A 97 8.96 -2.11 -1.65
C ILE A 97 8.47 -1.62 -3.02
N LEU A 98 9.18 -0.68 -3.63
CA LEU A 98 8.80 -0.17 -4.94
C LEU A 98 8.80 -1.27 -6.01
N ASP A 99 9.81 -2.14 -6.03
CA ASP A 99 9.89 -3.30 -6.93
C ASP A 99 8.75 -4.30 -6.79
N GLN A 100 8.16 -4.41 -5.59
CA GLN A 100 7.01 -5.30 -5.36
C GLN A 100 5.69 -4.73 -5.88
N PHE A 101 5.55 -3.41 -5.94
CA PHE A 101 4.28 -2.76 -6.27
C PHE A 101 4.27 -2.05 -7.62
N LEU A 102 5.44 -1.68 -8.15
CA LEU A 102 5.59 -0.89 -9.37
C LEU A 102 6.48 -1.64 -10.37
N THR A 103 6.26 -1.35 -11.65
CA THR A 103 7.16 -1.81 -12.71
C THR A 103 8.33 -0.83 -12.86
N ASN A 104 9.43 -1.30 -13.46
CA ASN A 104 10.61 -0.45 -13.74
C ASN A 104 10.32 0.75 -14.66
N GLU A 105 9.17 0.78 -15.32
CA GLU A 105 8.73 1.91 -16.14
C GLU A 105 7.99 2.97 -15.32
N GLN A 106 7.42 2.58 -14.17
CA GLN A 106 6.57 3.44 -13.33
C GLN A 106 7.36 4.27 -12.32
N TYR A 107 8.62 3.94 -12.04
CA TYR A 107 9.48 4.74 -11.17
C TYR A 107 10.91 4.79 -11.70
N ALA A 108 11.73 5.68 -11.15
CA ALA A 108 13.15 5.78 -11.47
C ALA A 108 13.96 6.14 -10.22
N CYS A 109 15.23 5.75 -10.21
CA CYS A 109 16.18 6.03 -9.13
C CYS A 109 17.08 7.21 -9.48
N ASN A 110 17.51 7.96 -8.46
CA ASN A 110 18.43 9.09 -8.60
C ASN A 110 17.97 10.12 -9.65
N VAL A 111 16.72 10.58 -9.48
CA VAL A 111 16.07 11.46 -10.44
C VAL A 111 16.31 12.92 -10.10
N LYS A 112 16.64 13.71 -11.11
CA LYS A 112 16.66 15.16 -11.04
C LYS A 112 15.26 15.70 -11.25
N THR A 113 14.60 16.10 -10.19
CA THR A 113 13.20 16.58 -10.22
C THR A 113 13.09 18.07 -10.50
N LYS A 114 14.11 18.86 -10.17
CA LYS A 114 14.19 20.30 -10.47
C LYS A 114 15.16 20.58 -11.62
N PRO A 115 14.74 21.22 -12.69
CA PRO A 115 15.62 21.52 -13.84
C PRO A 115 16.91 22.28 -13.47
N ASN A 116 16.83 23.18 -12.49
CA ASN A 116 17.93 24.07 -12.10
C ASN A 116 18.68 23.63 -10.83
N SER A 117 18.39 22.45 -10.25
CA SER A 117 19.10 21.89 -9.12
C SER A 117 20.00 20.74 -9.56
N ASN A 118 21.06 20.48 -8.81
CA ASN A 118 21.87 19.27 -8.96
C ASN A 118 21.48 18.18 -7.97
N ASP A 119 20.46 18.44 -7.15
CA ASP A 119 19.96 17.48 -6.20
C ASP A 119 19.22 16.33 -6.91
N LEU A 120 19.53 15.12 -6.52
CA LEU A 120 18.89 13.91 -7.00
C LEU A 120 18.06 13.32 -5.87
N VAL A 121 16.77 13.08 -6.12
CA VAL A 121 15.95 12.31 -5.22
C VAL A 121 16.24 10.82 -5.39
N GLU A 122 16.29 10.07 -4.31
CA GLU A 122 16.60 8.64 -4.34
C GLU A 122 15.66 7.86 -5.26
N PHE A 123 14.37 8.11 -5.16
CA PHE A 123 13.33 7.51 -6.00
C PHE A 123 12.30 8.54 -6.43
N ALA A 124 11.76 8.38 -7.63
CA ALA A 124 10.63 9.18 -8.10
C ALA A 124 9.66 8.30 -8.88
N ILE A 125 8.37 8.38 -8.54
CA ILE A 125 7.30 7.65 -9.20
C ILE A 125 6.74 8.52 -10.32
N LYS A 126 6.53 7.92 -11.50
CA LYS A 126 5.89 8.58 -12.64
C LYS A 126 4.39 8.54 -12.50
N LEU A 127 3.77 9.67 -12.31
CA LEU A 127 2.32 9.82 -12.33
C LEU A 127 1.85 10.36 -13.69
N PRO A 128 0.66 9.99 -14.17
CA PRO A 128 0.10 10.56 -15.39
C PRO A 128 0.01 12.09 -15.31
N GLY A 129 0.47 12.77 -16.37
CA GLY A 129 0.33 14.20 -16.52
C GLY A 129 -1.03 14.61 -17.10
N LYS A 130 -1.13 15.87 -17.52
CA LYS A 130 -2.38 16.41 -18.12
C LYS A 130 -2.63 15.87 -19.54
N ASN A 131 -1.59 15.48 -20.25
CA ASN A 131 -1.65 14.93 -21.61
C ASN A 131 -1.08 13.51 -21.61
N ASP A 132 -1.50 12.68 -22.56
CA ASP A 132 -1.12 11.25 -22.65
C ASP A 132 0.40 10.98 -22.74
N ASN A 133 1.19 11.97 -23.15
CA ASN A 133 2.65 11.87 -23.27
C ASN A 133 3.42 12.60 -22.15
N GLU A 134 2.73 13.20 -21.20
CA GLU A 134 3.34 13.93 -20.09
C GLU A 134 3.24 13.11 -18.82
N PHE A 135 4.22 13.21 -17.96
CA PHE A 135 4.20 12.64 -16.62
C PHE A 135 4.71 13.66 -15.60
N VAL A 136 4.28 13.48 -14.39
CA VAL A 136 4.67 14.29 -13.23
C VAL A 136 5.40 13.40 -12.25
N TRP A 137 6.53 13.85 -11.74
CA TRP A 137 7.29 13.11 -10.74
C TRP A 137 6.65 13.25 -9.35
N LEU A 138 6.47 12.13 -8.66
CA LEU A 138 6.24 12.08 -7.22
C LEU A 138 7.55 11.70 -6.54
N PRO A 139 8.26 12.64 -5.89
CA PRO A 139 9.49 12.35 -5.18
C PRO A 139 9.26 11.46 -3.96
N VAL A 140 10.12 10.47 -3.77
CA VAL A 140 10.12 9.58 -2.60
C VAL A 140 11.55 9.49 -2.08
N ASP A 141 11.74 9.81 -0.82
CA ASP A 141 13.06 9.89 -0.21
C ASP A 141 13.07 9.14 1.13
N SER A 142 14.12 8.35 1.39
CA SER A 142 14.24 7.57 2.61
C SER A 142 15.00 8.36 3.66
N LYS A 143 14.44 8.49 4.86
CA LYS A 143 15.10 9.16 5.99
C LYS A 143 15.02 8.30 7.23
N PHE A 144 16.17 8.16 7.89
CA PHE A 144 16.27 7.35 9.10
C PHE A 144 17.03 8.09 10.20
N PRO A 145 16.33 8.87 11.07
CA PRO A 145 16.93 9.56 12.21
C PRO A 145 17.27 8.57 13.36
N ILE A 146 18.12 7.59 13.05
CA ILE A 146 18.41 6.47 13.96
C ILE A 146 19.06 6.91 15.27
N GLU A 147 19.87 7.97 15.26
CA GLU A 147 20.55 8.42 16.49
C GLU A 147 19.56 8.98 17.50
N ASP A 148 18.64 9.82 17.04
CA ASP A 148 17.61 10.39 17.90
C ASP A 148 16.63 9.32 18.37
N TYR A 149 16.28 8.39 17.48
CA TYR A 149 15.41 7.25 17.80
C TYR A 149 16.09 6.29 18.79
N SER A 150 17.35 5.93 18.59
CA SER A 150 18.08 5.05 19.53
C SER A 150 18.17 5.66 20.93
N ARG A 151 18.47 6.97 21.03
CA ARG A 151 18.51 7.67 22.32
C ARG A 151 17.14 7.70 23.00
N LEU A 152 16.07 7.81 22.23
CA LEU A 152 14.71 7.72 22.76
C LEU A 152 14.44 6.34 23.35
N VAL A 153 14.75 5.27 22.61
CA VAL A 153 14.58 3.89 23.09
C VAL A 153 15.42 3.62 24.34
N ASP A 154 16.68 4.05 24.35
CA ASP A 154 17.56 3.90 25.52
C ASP A 154 16.98 4.64 26.75
N ALA A 155 16.38 5.82 26.58
CA ALA A 155 15.73 6.57 27.65
C ALA A 155 14.43 5.89 28.16
N GLU A 156 13.66 5.28 27.27
CA GLU A 156 12.47 4.50 27.60
C GLU A 156 12.84 3.24 28.39
N GLU A 157 13.92 2.54 28.01
CA GLU A 157 14.44 1.38 28.75
C GLU A 157 14.93 1.76 30.17
N MET A 158 15.48 2.97 30.32
CA MET A 158 15.90 3.51 31.64
C MET A 158 14.73 4.05 32.46
N ALA A 159 13.52 4.09 31.90
CA ALA A 159 12.32 4.68 32.53
C ALA A 159 12.53 6.15 32.98
N ASP A 160 13.40 6.90 32.32
CA ASP A 160 13.65 8.32 32.59
C ASP A 160 12.70 9.21 31.77
N ASN A 161 11.59 9.57 32.37
CA ASN A 161 10.56 10.38 31.71
C ASN A 161 11.09 11.76 31.23
N THR A 162 12.10 12.31 31.86
CA THR A 162 12.68 13.62 31.49
C THR A 162 13.47 13.48 30.19
N LEU A 163 14.31 12.45 30.08
CA LEU A 163 15.08 12.15 28.88
C LEU A 163 14.17 11.71 27.74
N VAL A 164 13.12 10.93 28.03
CA VAL A 164 12.10 10.54 27.02
C VAL A 164 11.48 11.76 26.37
N LEU A 165 11.02 12.74 27.15
CA LEU A 165 10.44 13.97 26.62
C LEU A 165 11.45 14.80 25.80
N GLU A 166 12.71 14.86 26.25
CA GLU A 166 13.77 15.56 25.53
C GLU A 166 14.05 14.90 24.17
N TYR A 167 14.25 13.59 24.17
CA TYR A 167 14.59 12.86 22.93
C TYR A 167 13.40 12.75 21.96
N LYS A 168 12.17 12.66 22.45
CA LYS A 168 10.97 12.81 21.63
C LYS A 168 10.99 14.13 20.86
N LYS A 169 11.27 15.23 21.54
CA LYS A 169 11.33 16.55 20.89
C LYS A 169 12.47 16.67 19.88
N LYS A 170 13.63 16.04 20.16
CA LYS A 170 14.74 15.99 19.20
C LYS A 170 14.36 15.22 17.95
N LEU A 171 13.77 14.03 18.11
CA LEU A 171 13.29 13.20 17.00
C LEU A 171 12.27 13.96 16.15
N GLU A 172 11.29 14.63 16.78
CA GLU A 172 10.31 15.48 16.09
C GLU A 172 10.98 16.56 15.25
N ASN A 173 11.96 17.25 15.79
CA ASN A 173 12.70 18.29 15.09
C ASN A 173 13.49 17.73 13.89
N SER A 174 14.12 16.57 14.06
CA SER A 174 14.84 15.89 12.98
C SER A 174 13.90 15.49 11.84
N VAL A 175 12.74 14.90 12.16
CA VAL A 175 11.73 14.54 11.16
C VAL A 175 11.22 15.78 10.40
N LYS A 176 10.95 16.88 11.11
CA LYS A 176 10.54 18.16 10.48
C LYS A 176 11.61 18.74 9.59
N SER A 177 12.88 18.68 10.01
CA SER A 177 14.01 19.14 9.21
C SER A 177 14.11 18.34 7.91
N PHE A 178 14.00 17.01 7.99
CA PHE A 178 14.02 16.14 6.81
C PHE A 178 12.84 16.43 5.86
N ALA A 179 11.64 16.60 6.40
CA ALA A 179 10.48 16.95 5.58
C ALA A 179 10.67 18.28 4.85
N LYS A 180 11.24 19.28 5.53
CA LYS A 180 11.59 20.56 4.92
C LYS A 180 12.66 20.41 3.86
N ASP A 181 13.72 19.66 4.12
CA ASP A 181 14.79 19.41 3.17
C ASP A 181 14.28 18.72 1.89
N ILE A 182 13.40 17.73 2.03
CA ILE A 182 12.75 17.05 0.91
C ILE A 182 11.91 18.04 0.09
N HIS A 183 11.10 18.85 0.76
CA HIS A 183 10.31 19.90 0.11
C HIS A 183 11.19 20.87 -0.69
N ASP A 184 12.19 21.44 -0.03
CA ASP A 184 13.02 22.50 -0.60
C ASP A 184 13.90 21.97 -1.75
N LYS A 185 14.36 20.71 -1.68
CA LYS A 185 15.24 20.11 -2.68
C LYS A 185 14.51 19.54 -3.89
N TYR A 186 13.35 18.89 -3.69
CA TYR A 186 12.79 18.02 -4.69
C TYR A 186 11.44 18.45 -5.26
N ILE A 187 10.66 19.32 -4.59
CA ILE A 187 9.34 19.75 -5.05
C ILE A 187 9.46 20.96 -5.98
N ASP A 188 8.96 20.83 -7.22
CA ASP A 188 9.00 21.86 -8.27
C ASP A 188 7.81 21.71 -9.24
N PRO A 189 6.58 22.03 -8.85
CA PRO A 189 5.44 22.00 -9.77
C PRO A 189 5.63 22.96 -10.94
N PRO A 190 5.24 22.60 -12.19
CA PRO A 190 4.47 21.40 -12.57
C PRO A 190 5.30 20.13 -12.86
N HIS A 191 6.63 20.15 -12.74
CA HIS A 191 7.49 19.00 -13.01
C HIS A 191 7.31 17.90 -11.98
N THR A 192 6.96 18.28 -10.75
CA THR A 192 6.63 17.34 -9.67
C THR A 192 5.20 17.57 -9.18
N THR A 193 4.72 16.66 -8.33
CA THR A 193 3.61 16.91 -7.43
C THR A 193 3.95 18.06 -6.46
N ASP A 194 2.94 18.65 -5.84
CA ASP A 194 3.07 19.67 -4.78
C ASP A 194 3.42 19.06 -3.40
N PHE A 195 3.59 17.77 -3.33
CA PHE A 195 4.01 17.00 -2.14
C PHE A 195 5.03 15.93 -2.52
N ALA A 196 5.72 15.39 -1.52
CA ALA A 196 6.62 14.26 -1.64
C ALA A 196 6.34 13.23 -0.55
N ILE A 197 6.86 12.02 -0.71
CA ILE A 197 6.76 10.95 0.29
C ILE A 197 8.10 10.85 1.02
N MET A 198 8.07 10.94 2.35
CA MET A 198 9.19 10.59 3.21
C MET A 198 8.98 9.17 3.74
N PHE A 199 9.87 8.26 3.37
CA PHE A 199 9.84 6.89 3.83
C PHE A 199 10.62 6.74 5.14
N LEU A 200 9.97 6.19 6.15
CA LEU A 200 10.57 5.86 7.46
C LEU A 200 10.68 4.33 7.57
N PRO A 201 11.90 3.76 7.71
CA PRO A 201 12.13 2.33 7.54
C PRO A 201 11.54 1.41 8.61
N THR A 202 11.09 1.95 9.75
CA THR A 202 10.52 1.14 10.83
C THR A 202 9.15 1.64 11.26
N GLU A 203 8.25 0.71 11.58
CA GLU A 203 6.90 1.01 12.05
C GLU A 203 6.93 1.84 13.35
N SER A 204 7.80 1.48 14.28
CA SER A 204 7.94 2.20 15.55
C SER A 204 8.34 3.67 15.35
N LEU A 205 9.28 3.93 14.45
CA LEU A 205 9.68 5.29 14.09
C LEU A 205 8.54 6.05 13.40
N TYR A 206 7.78 5.38 12.54
CA TYR A 206 6.58 5.94 11.90
C TYR A 206 5.52 6.30 12.94
N CYS A 207 5.22 5.41 13.88
CA CYS A 207 4.26 5.66 14.96
C CYS A 207 4.66 6.86 15.82
N GLU A 208 5.93 6.98 16.19
CA GLU A 208 6.44 8.15 16.89
C GLU A 208 6.29 9.42 16.05
N ALA A 209 6.71 9.42 14.78
CA ALA A 209 6.62 10.56 13.89
C ALA A 209 5.16 11.04 13.68
N VAL A 210 4.20 10.11 13.51
CA VAL A 210 2.78 10.42 13.29
C VAL A 210 2.10 10.95 14.55
N SER A 211 2.48 10.47 15.74
CA SER A 211 1.91 10.95 17.00
C SER A 211 2.09 12.46 17.19
N TYR A 212 3.16 13.04 16.63
CA TYR A 212 3.44 14.48 16.69
C TYR A 212 2.71 15.30 15.61
N THR A 213 2.46 14.71 14.44
CA THR A 213 1.79 15.43 13.34
C THR A 213 0.30 15.55 13.59
N HIS A 214 -0.35 14.55 14.17
CA HIS A 214 -1.77 14.58 14.51
C HIS A 214 -2.11 15.57 15.64
N LEU A 215 -1.25 15.70 16.64
CA LEU A 215 -1.46 16.68 17.73
C LEU A 215 -1.44 18.13 17.25
N ARG A 216 -0.65 18.46 16.21
CA ARG A 216 -0.59 19.84 15.66
C ARG A 216 -1.67 20.15 14.62
N ALA A 217 -2.20 19.18 13.90
CA ALA A 217 -3.34 19.43 13.01
C ALA A 217 -4.58 19.92 13.78
N HIS A 218 -4.70 19.59 15.06
CA HIS A 218 -5.73 20.08 15.96
C HIS A 218 -5.42 21.46 16.59
N GLU A 219 -4.15 21.86 16.67
CA GLU A 219 -3.78 23.19 17.22
C GLU A 219 -3.86 24.33 16.21
N THR A 220 -3.79 24.05 14.91
CA THR A 220 -3.89 25.07 13.84
C THR A 220 -5.32 25.38 13.40
N LEU A 221 -6.34 24.72 13.98
CA LEU A 221 -7.76 24.95 13.73
C LEU A 221 -8.49 25.64 14.90
N ARG A 222 -7.76 26.35 15.78
CA ARG A 222 -8.33 27.21 16.81
C ARG A 222 -7.88 28.65 16.65
#